data_205a477146d8f14175e25956e1a7cc10
#
_entry.id   205a477146d8f14175e25956e1a7cc10
#
_cell.length_a   1.000
_cell.length_b   1.000
_cell.length_c   1.000
_cell.angle_alpha   90.00
_cell.angle_beta   90.00
_cell.angle_gamma   90.00
#
_symmetry.space_group_name_H-M   'P 1'
#
loop_
_entity.id
_entity.type
_entity.pdbx_description
1 polymer ?
#
loop_
_entity_poly.entity_id
_entity_poly.type
_entity_poly.pdbx_seq_one_letter_code
_entity_poly.pdbx_strand_id
1 'polypeptide(L)'
;MGFKEDYEKTCKDVFAELEKTMASIDAAALERLTEDILNADQVFFVGVGRVMLALQCVCKRLAHLGIKAHYVGEITEPAITKKDLLIVGSGSGGSLFPLGI
;
A
#
# COMPACT_ATOMS: atom_id res chain seq x y z
N MET A 1 1.19 34.33 -18.06
CA MET A 1 1.15 32.91 -17.70
C MET A 1 -0.29 32.44 -17.68
N GLY A 2 -0.55 31.43 -18.45
CA GLY A 2 -1.88 30.88 -18.55
C GLY A 2 -2.02 29.55 -17.85
N PHE A 3 -3.25 29.09 -17.75
CA PHE A 3 -3.57 27.79 -17.15
C PHE A 3 -2.81 26.64 -17.82
N LYS A 4 -2.72 26.65 -19.17
CA LYS A 4 -2.01 25.60 -19.91
C LYS A 4 -0.56 25.46 -19.49
N GLU A 5 0.13 26.59 -19.33
CA GLU A 5 1.53 26.60 -18.93
C GLU A 5 1.72 26.07 -17.52
N ASP A 6 0.83 26.47 -16.60
CA ASP A 6 0.86 26.01 -15.23
C ASP A 6 0.56 24.52 -15.15
N TYR A 7 -0.40 24.04 -15.94
CA TYR A 7 -0.74 22.62 -16.00
C TYR A 7 0.44 21.78 -16.51
N GLU A 8 1.06 22.23 -17.59
CA GLU A 8 2.20 21.50 -18.17
C GLU A 8 3.38 21.45 -17.20
N LYS A 9 3.64 22.55 -16.48
CA LYS A 9 4.68 22.60 -15.48
C LYS A 9 4.38 21.65 -14.33
N THR A 10 3.14 21.65 -13.85
CA THR A 10 2.72 20.76 -12.78
C THR A 10 2.87 19.29 -13.17
N CYS A 11 2.51 18.94 -14.41
CA CYS A 11 2.70 17.56 -14.91
C CYS A 11 4.17 17.15 -14.87
N LYS A 12 5.08 18.03 -15.33
CA LYS A 12 6.51 17.75 -15.29
C LYS A 12 7.01 17.56 -13.85
N ASP A 13 6.55 18.40 -12.93
CA ASP A 13 6.93 18.30 -11.53
C ASP A 13 6.45 16.98 -10.91
N VAL A 14 5.21 16.59 -11.20
CA VAL A 14 4.65 15.34 -10.72
C VAL A 14 5.42 14.14 -11.25
N PHE A 15 5.72 14.11 -12.54
CA PHE A 15 6.47 13.02 -13.13
C PHE A 15 7.90 12.94 -12.57
N ALA A 16 8.53 14.07 -12.32
CA ALA A 16 9.87 14.10 -11.73
C ALA A 16 9.86 13.53 -10.32
N GLU A 17 8.86 13.88 -9.51
CA GLU A 17 8.71 13.36 -8.17
C GLU A 17 8.43 11.86 -8.16
N LEU A 18 7.56 11.39 -9.05
CA LEU A 18 7.26 9.96 -9.19
C LEU A 18 8.50 9.17 -9.59
N GLU A 19 9.27 9.66 -10.56
CA GLU A 19 10.50 9.01 -10.98
C GLU A 19 11.49 8.90 -9.82
N LYS A 20 11.67 9.98 -9.07
CA LYS A 20 12.56 9.99 -7.90
C LYS A 20 12.10 9.01 -6.84
N THR A 21 10.81 8.97 -6.56
CA THR A 21 10.24 8.05 -5.56
C THR A 21 10.41 6.60 -6.00
N MET A 22 10.10 6.28 -7.25
CA MET A 22 10.26 4.93 -7.76
C MET A 22 11.71 4.47 -7.74
N ALA A 23 12.63 5.39 -8.07
CA ALA A 23 14.06 5.08 -8.05
C ALA A 23 14.61 4.84 -6.65
N SER A 24 13.94 5.37 -5.60
CA SER A 24 14.35 5.20 -4.21
C SER A 24 13.89 3.87 -3.60
N ILE A 25 13.05 3.12 -4.28
CA ILE A 25 12.54 1.84 -3.76
C ILE A 25 13.64 0.79 -3.84
N ASP A 26 13.88 0.11 -2.72
CA ASP A 26 14.82 -1.00 -2.66
C ASP A 26 14.20 -2.23 -3.34
N ALA A 27 14.73 -2.60 -4.49
CA ALA A 27 14.22 -3.74 -5.26
C ALA A 27 14.30 -5.05 -4.47
N ALA A 28 15.34 -5.23 -3.65
CA ALA A 28 15.47 -6.43 -2.83
C ALA A 28 14.38 -6.51 -1.76
N ALA A 29 14.04 -5.37 -1.15
CA ALA A 29 12.95 -5.31 -0.18
C ALA A 29 11.60 -5.62 -0.84
N LEU A 30 11.40 -5.11 -2.06
CA LEU A 30 10.17 -5.38 -2.81
C LEU A 30 10.05 -6.87 -3.18
N GLU A 31 11.17 -7.49 -3.54
CA GLU A 31 11.20 -8.93 -3.83
C GLU A 31 10.82 -9.75 -2.59
N ARG A 32 11.37 -9.41 -1.42
CA ARG A 32 11.03 -10.07 -0.16
C ARG A 32 9.54 -9.90 0.18
N LEU A 33 9.00 -8.71 -0.01
CA LEU A 33 7.57 -8.46 0.22
C LEU A 33 6.72 -9.33 -0.71
N THR A 34 7.10 -9.43 -1.97
CA THR A 34 6.38 -10.27 -2.93
C THR A 34 6.40 -11.72 -2.52
N GLU A 35 7.55 -12.23 -2.09
CA GLU A 35 7.66 -13.61 -1.60
C GLU A 35 6.80 -13.84 -0.37
N ASP A 36 6.80 -12.89 0.57
CA ASP A 36 5.99 -12.99 1.78
C ASP A 36 4.49 -13.03 1.45
N ILE A 37 4.05 -12.22 0.49
CA ILE A 37 2.66 -12.22 0.04
C ILE A 37 2.29 -13.58 -0.57
N LEU A 38 3.15 -14.12 -1.42
CA LEU A 38 2.88 -15.40 -2.11
C LEU A 38 2.89 -16.59 -1.17
N ASN A 39 3.67 -16.52 -0.09
CA ASN A 39 3.79 -17.60 0.88
C ASN A 39 2.77 -17.56 2.02
N ALA A 40 2.08 -16.44 2.20
CA ALA A 40 1.08 -16.29 3.26
C ALA A 40 -0.23 -16.99 2.87
N ASP A 41 -0.96 -17.50 3.86
CA ASP A 41 -2.30 -18.03 3.63
C ASP A 41 -3.27 -16.93 3.27
N GLN A 42 -3.18 -15.81 3.97
CA GLN A 42 -3.98 -14.61 3.72
C GLN A 42 -3.12 -13.37 3.97
N VAL A 43 -3.48 -12.27 3.34
CA VAL A 43 -2.79 -10.99 3.50
C VAL A 43 -3.77 -9.96 4.04
N PHE A 44 -3.40 -9.29 5.12
CA PHE A 44 -4.21 -8.25 5.74
C PHE A 44 -3.52 -6.91 5.62
N PHE A 45 -4.28 -5.88 5.31
CA PHE A 45 -3.78 -4.52 5.18
C PHE A 45 -4.41 -3.61 6.22
N VAL A 46 -3.61 -2.77 6.85
CA VAL A 46 -4.10 -1.78 7.80
C VAL A 46 -3.29 -0.48 7.67
N GLY A 47 -3.98 0.63 7.79
CA GLY A 47 -3.39 1.95 7.76
C GLY A 47 -4.42 2.98 8.20
N VAL A 48 -4.06 4.24 8.12
CA VAL A 48 -4.94 5.36 8.52
C VAL A 48 -4.99 6.39 7.39
N GLY A 49 -6.17 6.96 7.16
CA GLY A 49 -6.36 8.02 6.19
C GLY A 49 -6.06 7.60 4.77
N ARG A 50 -5.30 8.42 4.05
CA ARG A 50 -4.97 8.17 2.64
C ARG A 50 -4.14 6.90 2.45
N VAL A 51 -3.31 6.58 3.40
CA VAL A 51 -2.52 5.36 3.37
C VAL A 51 -3.45 4.15 3.34
N MET A 52 -4.49 4.15 4.17
CA MET A 52 -5.48 3.07 4.17
C MET A 52 -6.21 2.97 2.84
N LEU A 53 -6.58 4.10 2.23
CA LEU A 53 -7.23 4.10 0.92
C LEU A 53 -6.33 3.49 -0.16
N ALA A 54 -5.05 3.83 -0.15
CA ALA A 54 -4.09 3.25 -1.08
C ALA A 54 -3.93 1.75 -0.86
N LEU A 55 -3.86 1.31 0.40
CA LEU A 55 -3.76 -0.10 0.73
C LEU A 55 -5.01 -0.88 0.34
N GLN A 56 -6.20 -0.27 0.45
CA GLN A 56 -7.43 -0.89 -0.02
C GLN A 56 -7.41 -1.12 -1.53
N CYS A 57 -6.82 -0.20 -2.29
CA CYS A 57 -6.63 -0.38 -3.74
C CYS A 57 -5.74 -1.59 -4.04
N VAL A 58 -4.63 -1.72 -3.33
CA VAL A 58 -3.72 -2.85 -3.47
C VAL A 58 -4.42 -4.15 -3.07
N CYS A 59 -5.14 -4.14 -1.97
CA CYS A 59 -5.91 -5.28 -1.47
C CYS A 59 -6.87 -5.80 -2.54
N LYS A 60 -7.63 -4.90 -3.14
CA LYS A 60 -8.58 -5.26 -4.19
C LYS A 60 -7.87 -5.85 -5.42
N ARG A 61 -6.73 -5.28 -5.79
CA ARG A 61 -5.96 -5.79 -6.93
C ARG A 61 -5.45 -7.19 -6.68
N LEU A 62 -4.93 -7.44 -5.48
CA LEU A 62 -4.45 -8.77 -5.11
C LEU A 62 -5.59 -9.78 -5.07
N ALA A 63 -6.76 -9.39 -4.57
CA ALA A 63 -7.95 -10.24 -4.57
C ALA A 63 -8.35 -10.63 -6.00
N HIS A 64 -8.27 -9.71 -6.95
CA HIS A 64 -8.54 -9.99 -8.37
C HIS A 64 -7.52 -10.97 -8.97
N LEU A 65 -6.31 -11.04 -8.41
CA LEU A 65 -5.28 -11.98 -8.84
C LEU A 65 -5.41 -13.35 -8.17
N GLY A 66 -6.44 -13.55 -7.33
CA GLY A 66 -6.67 -14.81 -6.66
C GLY A 66 -6.02 -14.94 -5.29
N ILE A 67 -5.41 -13.89 -4.78
CA ILE A 67 -4.81 -13.86 -3.45
C ILE A 67 -5.89 -13.53 -2.43
N LYS A 68 -5.91 -14.24 -1.29
CA LYS A 68 -6.85 -13.96 -0.20
C LYS A 68 -6.38 -12.71 0.54
N ALA A 69 -6.86 -11.56 0.11
CA ALA A 69 -6.49 -10.27 0.65
C ALA A 69 -7.67 -9.59 1.34
N HIS A 70 -7.41 -9.04 2.52
CA HIS A 70 -8.41 -8.38 3.36
C HIS A 70 -7.83 -7.08 3.89
N TYR A 71 -8.68 -6.09 4.15
CA TYR A 71 -8.26 -4.93 4.91
C TYR A 71 -8.91 -4.95 6.29
N VAL A 72 -8.19 -4.48 7.30
CA VAL A 72 -8.69 -4.46 8.67
C VAL A 72 -9.87 -3.48 8.75
N GLY A 73 -10.98 -3.95 9.29
CA GLY A 73 -12.22 -3.18 9.39
C GLY A 73 -13.28 -3.52 8.36
N GLU A 74 -13.02 -4.42 7.41
CA GLU A 74 -14.06 -4.87 6.51
C GLU A 74 -15.11 -5.73 7.26
N ILE A 75 -16.34 -5.74 6.76
CA ILE A 75 -17.46 -6.37 7.46
C ILE A 75 -17.24 -7.88 7.67
N THR A 76 -16.69 -8.54 6.68
CA THR A 76 -16.52 -9.99 6.67
C THR A 76 -15.06 -10.40 6.91
N GLU A 77 -14.32 -9.58 7.61
CA GLU A 77 -12.92 -9.85 7.90
C GLU A 77 -12.75 -11.13 8.73
N PRO A 78 -11.97 -12.11 8.26
CA PRO A 78 -11.69 -13.30 9.07
C PRO A 78 -10.64 -13.02 10.15
N ALA A 79 -10.51 -13.91 11.11
CA ALA A 79 -9.47 -13.79 12.13
C ALA A 79 -8.09 -14.00 11.52
N ILE A 80 -7.12 -13.18 11.92
CA ILE A 80 -5.73 -13.33 11.50
C ILE A 80 -5.06 -14.45 12.26
N THR A 81 -4.23 -15.22 11.58
CA THR A 81 -3.48 -16.35 12.17
C THR A 81 -1.99 -16.16 11.99
N LYS A 82 -1.19 -17.06 12.58
CA LYS A 82 0.27 -17.01 12.45
C LYS A 82 0.77 -17.28 11.04
N LYS A 83 -0.06 -17.84 10.17
CA LYS A 83 0.29 -18.12 8.77
C LYS A 83 -0.05 -16.96 7.85
N ASP A 84 -0.65 -15.94 8.37
CA ASP A 84 -1.07 -14.77 7.61
C ASP A 84 -0.03 -13.66 7.66
N LEU A 85 -0.06 -12.78 6.68
CA LEU A 85 0.80 -11.61 6.61
C LEU A 85 -0.03 -10.35 6.92
N LEU A 86 0.47 -9.53 7.83
CA LEU A 86 -0.11 -8.22 8.11
C LEU A 86 0.81 -7.14 7.54
N ILE A 87 0.27 -6.34 6.63
CA ILE A 87 0.96 -5.19 6.05
C ILE A 87 0.42 -3.93 6.68
N VAL A 88 1.28 -3.21 7.39
CA VAL A 88 0.93 -1.97 8.08
C VAL A 88 1.52 -0.80 7.30
N GLY A 89 0.65 0.11 6.85
CA GLY A 89 1.08 1.33 6.19
C GLY A 89 0.95 2.52 7.14
N SER A 90 2.02 3.31 7.26
CA SER A 90 2.01 4.50 8.08
C SER A 90 2.92 5.56 7.46
N GLY A 91 2.34 6.73 7.16
CA GLY A 91 3.09 7.84 6.60
C GLY A 91 4.09 8.45 7.58
N SER A 92 3.79 8.39 8.87
CA SER A 92 4.66 8.94 9.91
C SER A 92 5.49 7.89 10.64
N GLY A 93 5.12 6.62 10.49
CA GLY A 93 5.73 5.53 11.26
C GLY A 93 5.30 5.49 12.73
N GLY A 94 4.49 6.46 13.17
CA GLY A 94 4.11 6.59 14.56
C GLY A 94 2.61 6.70 14.83
N SER A 95 1.78 6.39 13.85
CA SER A 95 0.32 6.43 14.03
C SER A 95 -0.11 5.42 15.07
N LEU A 96 -0.89 5.87 16.05
CA LEU A 96 -1.32 5.02 17.17
C LEU A 96 -2.19 3.84 16.71
N PHE A 97 -3.08 4.07 15.76
CA PHE A 97 -4.00 3.02 15.29
C PHE A 97 -3.27 1.82 14.70
N PRO A 98 -2.33 1.98 13.72
CA PRO A 98 -1.58 0.82 13.22
C PRO A 98 -0.71 0.15 14.28
N LEU A 99 -0.12 0.91 15.20
CA LEU A 99 0.72 0.34 16.26
C LEU A 99 -0.08 -0.39 17.31
N GLY A 100 -1.37 -0.08 17.47
CA GLY A 100 -2.27 -0.72 18.41
C GLY A 100 -2.81 -2.07 17.97
N ILE A 101 -2.55 -2.43 16.73
CA ILE A 101 -2.97 -3.70 16.16
C ILE A 101 -1.90 -4.76 16.38
#